data_87c5b5410630db665955af548aade7d1
#
_entry.id   87c5b5410630db665955af548aade7d1
#
_cell.length_a   1.000
_cell.length_b   1.000
_cell.length_c   1.000
_cell.angle_alpha   90.00
_cell.angle_beta   90.00
_cell.angle_gamma   90.00
#
_symmetry.space_group_name_H-M   'P 1'
#
loop_
_entity.id
_entity.type
_entity.pdbx_description
1 polymer ?
#
loop_
_entity_poly.entity_id
_entity_poly.type
_entity_poly.pdbx_seq_one_letter_code
_entity_poly.pdbx_strand_id
1 'polypeptide(L)'
;MAGQLLYVKKEGDKQMAKSNVVFTKDDNYYTPKYVVDFFFPDGFDYDPATCEGKAKEFGVPHYDTIETDGLAQDWTPYKRIWINPPFTAKHKFLAKAVETYNVAHNTIYVLFLIEFLTTARFHDLNCKCKLFIPKGRINFESGLGKQGKSPAFGSVVIKLEDENSIEYIDLSKVKETSKIIDIETATGVVNSTYIPAPVVKKKSWYL
;
A
#
# COMPACT_ATOMS: atom_id res chain seq x y z
N MET A 1 -50.38 -13.56 -12.22
CA MET A 1 -50.06 -14.66 -11.27
C MET A 1 -48.57 -14.62 -11.03
N ALA A 2 -48.15 -14.18 -9.86
CA ALA A 2 -46.76 -14.01 -9.48
C ALA A 2 -46.24 -15.33 -8.89
N GLY A 3 -45.27 -15.94 -9.50
CA GLY A 3 -44.58 -17.13 -9.01
C GLY A 3 -43.51 -16.75 -8.01
N GLN A 4 -43.75 -17.03 -6.75
CA GLN A 4 -42.80 -16.86 -5.63
C GLN A 4 -41.78 -18.01 -5.68
N LEU A 5 -40.51 -17.67 -5.95
CA LEU A 5 -39.39 -18.64 -5.85
C LEU A 5 -39.02 -18.83 -4.37
N LEU A 6 -39.39 -19.95 -3.81
CA LEU A 6 -38.99 -20.38 -2.47
C LEU A 6 -37.50 -20.81 -2.49
N TYR A 7 -36.65 -20.03 -1.80
CA TYR A 7 -35.26 -20.38 -1.54
C TYR A 7 -35.21 -21.47 -0.45
N VAL A 8 -34.92 -22.70 -0.83
CA VAL A 8 -34.70 -23.81 0.10
C VAL A 8 -33.28 -23.74 0.63
N LYS A 9 -33.12 -23.38 1.90
CA LYS A 9 -31.86 -23.49 2.63
C LYS A 9 -31.41 -24.94 2.70
N LYS A 10 -30.31 -25.32 2.03
CA LYS A 10 -29.65 -26.61 2.25
C LYS A 10 -28.87 -26.55 3.55
N GLU A 11 -29.29 -27.34 4.54
CA GLU A 11 -28.48 -27.71 5.70
C GLU A 11 -27.27 -28.51 5.22
N GLY A 12 -26.07 -28.01 5.49
CA GLY A 12 -24.82 -28.67 5.14
C GLY A 12 -23.64 -27.69 4.99
N ASP A 13 -23.65 -26.55 5.67
CA ASP A 13 -22.47 -25.68 5.73
C ASP A 13 -21.36 -26.40 6.51
N LYS A 14 -20.44 -27.02 5.77
CA LYS A 14 -19.13 -27.42 6.28
C LYS A 14 -18.49 -26.17 6.89
N GLN A 15 -18.31 -26.18 8.21
CA GLN A 15 -17.52 -25.22 8.94
C GLN A 15 -16.15 -25.10 8.24
N MET A 16 -15.97 -24.04 7.45
CA MET A 16 -14.65 -23.72 6.93
C MET A 16 -13.74 -23.48 8.13
N ALA A 17 -12.62 -24.17 8.17
CA ALA A 17 -11.61 -24.01 9.18
C ALA A 17 -11.31 -22.51 9.30
N LYS A 18 -11.61 -21.92 10.46
CA LYS A 18 -11.27 -20.53 10.76
C LYS A 18 -9.76 -20.44 10.63
N SER A 19 -9.28 -19.66 9.67
CA SER A 19 -7.87 -19.32 9.62
C SER A 19 -7.50 -18.74 10.99
N ASN A 20 -6.42 -19.21 11.61
CA ASN A 20 -5.91 -18.68 12.88
C ASN A 20 -5.35 -17.25 12.77
N VAL A 21 -5.64 -16.55 11.67
CA VAL A 21 -5.32 -15.14 11.50
C VAL A 21 -6.40 -14.35 12.24
N VAL A 22 -6.13 -14.04 13.48
CA VAL A 22 -6.93 -13.08 14.24
C VAL A 22 -6.64 -11.70 13.66
N PHE A 23 -7.48 -11.23 12.74
CA PHE A 23 -7.56 -9.81 12.43
C PHE A 23 -8.09 -9.12 13.70
N THR A 24 -7.22 -8.43 14.42
CA THR A 24 -7.66 -7.52 15.46
C THR A 24 -8.53 -6.45 14.80
N LYS A 25 -9.55 -5.95 15.51
CA LYS A 25 -10.50 -4.94 15.00
C LYS A 25 -9.87 -3.58 14.60
N ASP A 26 -8.56 -3.43 14.79
CA ASP A 26 -7.80 -2.25 14.39
C ASP A 26 -7.32 -2.42 12.94
N ASP A 27 -8.05 -1.81 12.00
CA ASP A 27 -7.62 -1.62 10.61
C ASP A 27 -6.46 -0.61 10.49
N ASN A 28 -5.92 -0.10 11.60
CA ASN A 28 -4.94 0.96 11.67
C ASN A 28 -3.50 0.41 11.59
N TYR A 29 -3.15 -0.11 10.44
CA TYR A 29 -1.78 -0.48 10.11
C TYR A 29 -1.12 0.65 9.30
N TYR A 30 -0.33 1.48 9.97
CA TYR A 30 0.33 2.60 9.31
C TYR A 30 1.60 2.16 8.60
N THR A 31 1.77 2.63 7.38
CA THR A 31 2.99 2.40 6.61
C THR A 31 4.15 3.16 7.24
N PRO A 32 5.31 2.51 7.49
CA PRO A 32 6.50 3.21 7.92
C PRO A 32 7.01 4.17 6.83
N LYS A 33 7.52 5.33 7.24
CA LYS A 33 7.99 6.39 6.32
C LYS A 33 9.00 5.87 5.29
N TYR A 34 9.98 5.04 5.70
CA TYR A 34 11.00 4.50 4.80
C TYR A 34 10.44 3.70 3.61
N VAL A 35 9.24 3.11 3.74
CA VAL A 35 8.58 2.41 2.64
C VAL A 35 8.06 3.41 1.62
N VAL A 36 7.41 4.47 2.08
CA VAL A 36 6.88 5.51 1.21
C VAL A 36 8.02 6.27 0.51
N ASP A 37 9.09 6.61 1.24
CA ASP A 37 10.26 7.30 0.72
C ASP A 37 11.00 6.47 -0.37
N PHE A 38 10.93 5.13 -0.29
CA PHE A 38 11.49 4.27 -1.33
C PHE A 38 10.78 4.45 -2.68
N PHE A 39 9.46 4.60 -2.68
CA PHE A 39 8.65 4.75 -3.89
C PHE A 39 8.53 6.21 -4.34
N PHE A 40 8.57 7.13 -3.40
CA PHE A 40 8.45 8.57 -3.62
C PHE A 40 9.55 9.34 -2.88
N PRO A 41 10.82 9.24 -3.30
CA PRO A 41 11.93 9.92 -2.62
C PRO A 41 11.77 11.45 -2.63
N ASP A 42 11.10 12.01 -3.63
CA ASP A 42 10.82 13.46 -3.76
C ASP A 42 9.41 13.82 -3.27
N GLY A 43 8.77 12.95 -2.48
CA GLY A 43 7.41 13.14 -1.99
C GLY A 43 6.32 12.81 -3.01
N PHE A 44 5.07 12.90 -2.58
CA PHE A 44 3.88 12.60 -3.38
C PHE A 44 2.78 13.62 -3.07
N ASP A 45 1.73 13.63 -3.89
CA ASP A 45 0.78 14.74 -3.90
C ASP A 45 -0.47 14.44 -3.10
N TYR A 46 -0.84 13.16 -2.97
CA TYR A 46 -2.13 12.79 -2.38
C TYR A 46 -2.13 11.40 -1.73
N ASP A 47 -2.77 11.31 -0.55
CA ASP A 47 -3.06 10.05 0.15
C ASP A 47 -4.56 10.00 0.50
N PRO A 48 -5.38 9.21 -0.21
CA PRO A 48 -6.83 9.13 0.01
C PRO A 48 -7.24 8.26 1.20
N ALA A 49 -6.30 7.68 1.94
CA ALA A 49 -6.58 6.66 2.96
C ALA A 49 -5.63 6.76 4.17
N THR A 50 -5.50 7.95 4.75
CA THR A 50 -4.54 8.20 5.83
C THR A 50 -5.16 8.88 7.04
N CYS A 51 -4.34 9.32 7.98
CA CYS A 51 -4.72 10.20 9.08
C CYS A 51 -3.81 11.44 9.10
N GLU A 52 -4.25 12.49 9.77
CA GLU A 52 -3.52 13.77 9.85
C GLU A 52 -2.06 13.58 10.31
N GLY A 53 -1.82 12.70 11.30
CA GLY A 53 -0.48 12.44 11.83
C GLY A 53 0.45 11.83 10.80
N LYS A 54 -0.03 10.88 9.98
CA LYS A 54 0.75 10.28 8.88
C LYS A 54 0.92 11.22 7.72
N ALA A 55 -0.10 11.99 7.38
CA ALA A 55 0.01 13.02 6.34
C ALA A 55 1.11 14.04 6.67
N LYS A 56 1.19 14.49 7.94
CA LYS A 56 2.27 15.36 8.42
C LYS A 56 3.65 14.68 8.37
N GLU A 57 3.73 13.41 8.80
CA GLU A 57 4.99 12.65 8.76
C GLU A 57 5.52 12.48 7.35
N PHE A 58 4.65 12.21 6.38
CA PHE A 58 5.02 12.06 4.97
C PHE A 58 5.23 13.41 4.26
N GLY A 59 4.76 14.52 4.83
CA GLY A 59 4.77 15.82 4.19
C GLY A 59 3.84 15.92 2.98
N VAL A 60 2.79 15.07 2.93
CA VAL A 60 1.85 15.08 1.82
C VAL A 60 0.89 16.28 1.92
N PRO A 61 0.74 17.09 0.85
CA PRO A 61 -0.05 18.30 0.90
C PRO A 61 -1.56 18.07 0.87
N HIS A 62 -2.01 16.98 0.24
CA HIS A 62 -3.43 16.65 0.13
C HIS A 62 -3.67 15.23 0.65
N TYR A 63 -4.68 15.07 1.49
CA TYR A 63 -5.03 13.76 2.04
C TYR A 63 -6.49 13.70 2.47
N ASP A 64 -7.00 12.49 2.56
CA ASP A 64 -8.30 12.20 3.14
C ASP A 64 -8.20 11.22 4.29
N THR A 65 -9.13 11.40 5.22
CA THR A 65 -9.30 10.58 6.40
C THR A 65 -10.62 9.80 6.30
N ILE A 66 -10.93 9.03 7.32
CA ILE A 66 -12.23 8.34 7.39
C ILE A 66 -13.40 9.32 7.40
N GLU A 67 -13.20 10.53 7.95
CA GLU A 67 -14.23 11.58 8.04
C GLU A 67 -14.48 12.27 6.70
N THR A 68 -13.44 12.42 5.88
CA THR A 68 -13.55 13.11 4.57
C THR A 68 -13.83 12.17 3.41
N ASP A 69 -13.73 10.85 3.64
CA ASP A 69 -14.00 9.78 2.67
C ASP A 69 -13.26 9.95 1.34
N GLY A 70 -12.01 9.50 1.29
CA GLY A 70 -11.19 9.56 0.08
C GLY A 70 -11.80 8.81 -1.12
N LEU A 71 -12.70 7.84 -0.90
CA LEU A 71 -13.43 7.19 -2.01
C LEU A 71 -14.45 8.12 -2.68
N ALA A 72 -14.92 9.14 -1.99
CA ALA A 72 -15.84 10.13 -2.54
C ALA A 72 -15.12 11.25 -3.33
N GLN A 73 -13.79 11.38 -3.16
CA GLN A 73 -13.02 12.48 -3.76
C GLN A 73 -12.60 12.18 -5.21
N ASP A 74 -12.32 13.22 -5.99
CA ASP A 74 -11.70 13.09 -7.31
C ASP A 74 -10.16 13.00 -7.16
N TRP A 75 -9.56 11.91 -7.68
CA TRP A 75 -8.11 11.71 -7.63
C TRP A 75 -7.38 12.14 -8.89
N THR A 76 -8.09 12.47 -9.96
CA THR A 76 -7.51 12.79 -11.27
C THR A 76 -6.58 14.01 -11.27
N PRO A 77 -6.75 15.06 -10.42
CA PRO A 77 -5.86 16.21 -10.39
C PRO A 77 -4.46 15.91 -9.85
N TYR A 78 -4.27 14.81 -9.09
CA TYR A 78 -3.02 14.53 -8.41
C TYR A 78 -2.14 13.61 -9.26
N LYS A 79 -0.86 13.98 -9.43
CA LYS A 79 0.07 13.22 -10.29
C LYS A 79 0.68 12.01 -9.61
N ARG A 80 0.92 12.10 -8.28
CA ARG A 80 1.60 11.07 -7.48
C ARG A 80 0.73 10.73 -6.29
N ILE A 81 0.27 9.48 -6.23
CA ILE A 81 -0.71 9.02 -5.23
C ILE A 81 -0.15 7.78 -4.53
N TRP A 82 -0.09 7.84 -3.21
CA TRP A 82 0.20 6.69 -2.34
C TRP A 82 -1.08 6.25 -1.66
N ILE A 83 -1.31 4.93 -1.58
CA ILE A 83 -2.51 4.37 -0.96
C ILE A 83 -2.13 3.18 -0.09
N ASN A 84 -2.39 3.26 1.22
CA ASN A 84 -2.45 2.11 2.12
C ASN A 84 -3.90 1.95 2.62
N PRO A 85 -4.76 1.27 1.86
CA PRO A 85 -6.19 1.26 2.15
C PRO A 85 -6.52 0.39 3.37
N PRO A 86 -7.61 0.70 4.13
CA PRO A 86 -8.09 -0.16 5.17
C PRO A 86 -8.48 -1.53 4.61
N PHE A 87 -8.21 -2.61 5.34
CA PHE A 87 -8.42 -3.99 4.87
C PHE A 87 -9.85 -4.27 4.43
N THR A 88 -10.82 -3.66 5.09
CA THR A 88 -12.25 -3.81 4.81
C THR A 88 -12.68 -3.20 3.47
N ALA A 89 -12.02 -2.12 3.03
CA ALA A 89 -12.36 -1.38 1.82
C ALA A 89 -11.32 -1.48 0.69
N LYS A 90 -10.25 -2.26 0.89
CA LYS A 90 -9.08 -2.33 -0.02
C LYS A 90 -9.44 -2.52 -1.50
N HIS A 91 -10.44 -3.36 -1.81
CA HIS A 91 -10.86 -3.61 -3.19
C HIS A 91 -11.52 -2.40 -3.85
N LYS A 92 -12.23 -1.55 -3.06
CA LYS A 92 -12.85 -0.32 -3.56
C LYS A 92 -11.78 0.73 -3.90
N PHE A 93 -10.76 0.85 -3.03
CA PHE A 93 -9.64 1.76 -3.29
C PHE A 93 -8.85 1.35 -4.52
N LEU A 94 -8.60 0.04 -4.73
CA LEU A 94 -7.91 -0.40 -5.94
C LEU A 94 -8.75 -0.17 -7.20
N ALA A 95 -10.06 -0.45 -7.15
CA ALA A 95 -10.95 -0.19 -8.28
C ALA A 95 -10.91 1.29 -8.67
N LYS A 96 -11.03 2.20 -7.69
CA LYS A 96 -10.94 3.63 -7.92
C LYS A 96 -9.56 4.07 -8.43
N ALA A 97 -8.48 3.47 -7.94
CA ALA A 97 -7.14 3.72 -8.44
C ALA A 97 -7.02 3.34 -9.93
N VAL A 98 -7.58 2.18 -10.34
CA VAL A 98 -7.62 1.75 -11.75
C VAL A 98 -8.44 2.71 -12.61
N GLU A 99 -9.61 3.13 -12.14
CA GLU A 99 -10.45 4.13 -12.83
C GLU A 99 -9.68 5.44 -13.00
N THR A 100 -9.03 5.94 -11.95
CA THR A 100 -8.23 7.17 -11.99
C THR A 100 -7.06 7.05 -12.96
N TYR A 101 -6.32 5.93 -12.92
CA TYR A 101 -5.18 5.68 -13.80
C TYR A 101 -5.62 5.66 -15.27
N ASN A 102 -6.72 4.99 -15.60
CA ASN A 102 -7.23 4.92 -16.96
C ASN A 102 -7.61 6.28 -17.56
N VAL A 103 -7.95 7.25 -16.70
CA VAL A 103 -8.33 8.61 -17.13
C VAL A 103 -7.12 9.55 -17.19
N ALA A 104 -6.26 9.51 -16.19
CA ALA A 104 -5.25 10.56 -15.96
C ALA A 104 -3.79 10.08 -16.04
N HIS A 105 -3.55 8.76 -16.13
CA HIS A 105 -2.21 8.15 -16.16
C HIS A 105 -1.28 8.63 -15.03
N ASN A 106 -1.85 8.79 -13.84
CA ASN A 106 -1.13 9.22 -12.64
C ASN A 106 -0.14 8.14 -12.19
N THR A 107 0.89 8.51 -11.46
CA THR A 107 1.73 7.54 -10.75
C THR A 107 1.02 7.12 -9.47
N ILE A 108 0.45 5.93 -9.44
CA ILE A 108 -0.31 5.40 -8.31
C ILE A 108 0.35 4.15 -7.77
N TYR A 109 0.70 4.18 -6.47
CA TYR A 109 1.16 3.01 -5.72
C TYR A 109 0.12 2.62 -4.68
N VAL A 110 -0.20 1.33 -4.61
CA VAL A 110 -1.16 0.78 -3.64
C VAL A 110 -0.51 -0.36 -2.88
N LEU A 111 -0.49 -0.27 -1.55
CA LEU A 111 0.07 -1.30 -0.67
C LEU A 111 -1.00 -2.31 -0.29
N PHE A 112 -0.72 -3.59 -0.52
CA PHE A 112 -1.64 -4.70 -0.25
C PHE A 112 -0.97 -5.85 0.49
N LEU A 113 -1.81 -6.76 0.99
CA LEU A 113 -1.39 -8.12 1.35
C LEU A 113 -1.14 -8.90 0.06
N ILE A 114 -0.06 -9.67 0.00
CA ILE A 114 0.30 -10.45 -1.19
C ILE A 114 -0.80 -11.46 -1.57
N GLU A 115 -1.50 -12.01 -0.60
CA GLU A 115 -2.60 -12.96 -0.79
C GLU A 115 -3.77 -12.36 -1.57
N PHE A 116 -3.89 -11.02 -1.61
CA PHE A 116 -4.95 -10.38 -2.39
C PHE A 116 -4.80 -10.62 -3.88
N LEU A 117 -3.58 -10.82 -4.38
CA LEU A 117 -3.30 -11.10 -5.79
C LEU A 117 -3.95 -12.39 -6.30
N THR A 118 -4.31 -13.31 -5.41
CA THR A 118 -4.94 -14.60 -5.77
C THR A 118 -6.48 -14.55 -5.70
N THR A 119 -7.05 -13.39 -5.37
CA THR A 119 -8.51 -13.26 -5.25
C THR A 119 -9.18 -12.97 -6.59
N ALA A 120 -10.40 -13.47 -6.80
CA ALA A 120 -11.21 -13.13 -7.95
C ALA A 120 -11.37 -11.61 -8.12
N ARG A 121 -11.54 -10.90 -7.00
CA ARG A 121 -11.69 -9.42 -7.01
C ARG A 121 -10.49 -8.69 -7.60
N PHE A 122 -9.27 -9.20 -7.42
CA PHE A 122 -8.09 -8.62 -8.06
C PHE A 122 -8.09 -8.93 -9.56
N HIS A 123 -8.38 -10.17 -9.93
CA HIS A 123 -8.40 -10.60 -11.33
C HIS A 123 -9.53 -9.95 -12.14
N ASP A 124 -10.70 -9.74 -11.53
CA ASP A 124 -11.85 -9.10 -12.18
C ASP A 124 -11.60 -7.62 -12.55
N LEU A 125 -10.66 -6.94 -11.87
CA LEU A 125 -10.26 -5.58 -12.24
C LEU A 125 -9.52 -5.51 -13.56
N ASN A 126 -8.94 -6.63 -14.02
CA ASN A 126 -8.21 -6.74 -15.29
C ASN A 126 -7.22 -5.56 -15.52
N CYS A 127 -6.62 -5.06 -14.44
CA CYS A 127 -5.65 -3.97 -14.51
C CYS A 127 -4.27 -4.50 -14.84
N LYS A 128 -3.51 -3.73 -15.62
CA LYS A 128 -2.08 -3.96 -15.79
C LYS A 128 -1.30 -3.23 -14.73
N CYS A 129 -0.28 -3.88 -14.20
CA CYS A 129 0.45 -3.31 -13.08
C CYS A 129 1.86 -3.89 -12.95
N LYS A 130 2.72 -3.12 -12.30
CA LYS A 130 4.00 -3.60 -11.80
C LYS A 130 3.84 -3.98 -10.32
N LEU A 131 4.23 -5.19 -9.99
CA LEU A 131 4.22 -5.71 -8.62
C LEU A 131 5.62 -5.57 -8.02
N PHE A 132 5.73 -4.86 -6.91
CA PHE A 132 6.95 -4.79 -6.12
C PHE A 132 6.81 -5.71 -4.91
N ILE A 133 7.65 -6.74 -4.84
CA ILE A 133 7.64 -7.74 -3.78
C ILE A 133 8.82 -7.49 -2.84
N PRO A 134 8.59 -7.00 -1.60
CA PRO A 134 9.64 -6.75 -0.64
C PRO A 134 10.30 -8.04 -0.17
N LYS A 135 11.62 -8.03 -0.03
CA LYS A 135 12.38 -9.05 0.67
C LYS A 135 12.02 -9.00 2.16
N GLY A 136 11.33 -10.02 2.63
CA GLY A 136 10.82 -10.08 4.00
C GLY A 136 9.51 -9.29 4.19
N ARG A 137 9.14 -9.06 5.45
CA ARG A 137 7.88 -8.44 5.82
C ARG A 137 8.06 -6.95 6.14
N ILE A 138 7.10 -6.14 5.74
CA ILE A 138 7.01 -4.76 6.19
C ILE A 138 6.43 -4.78 7.61
N ASN A 139 7.18 -4.24 8.57
CA ASN A 139 6.70 -4.07 9.94
C ASN A 139 5.91 -2.76 10.02
N PHE A 140 4.60 -2.89 9.91
CA PHE A 140 3.70 -1.74 10.04
C PHE A 140 3.76 -1.14 11.45
N GLU A 141 3.38 0.11 11.57
CA GLU A 141 3.24 0.78 12.85
C GLU A 141 1.83 0.56 13.42
N SER A 142 1.75 0.28 14.73
CA SER A 142 0.47 0.09 15.45
C SER A 142 -0.09 1.39 16.04
N GLY A 143 0.46 2.54 15.66
CA GLY A 143 0.15 3.89 16.06
C GLY A 143 1.26 4.80 15.56
N LEU A 144 1.08 6.12 15.63
CA LEU A 144 2.07 7.09 15.15
C LEU A 144 3.43 6.87 15.83
N GLY A 145 4.44 6.49 15.05
CA GLY A 145 5.80 6.26 15.51
C GLY A 145 6.00 5.02 16.39
N LYS A 146 4.99 4.17 16.57
CA LYS A 146 5.12 2.93 17.35
C LYS A 146 5.36 1.76 16.43
N GLN A 147 6.52 1.13 16.56
CA GLN A 147 6.86 -0.07 15.80
C GLN A 147 5.89 -1.20 16.17
N GLY A 148 5.09 -1.65 15.21
CA GLY A 148 4.20 -2.79 15.35
C GLY A 148 4.97 -4.11 15.37
N LYS A 149 4.28 -5.19 15.75
CA LYS A 149 4.81 -6.55 15.61
C LYS A 149 4.90 -6.92 14.13
N SER A 150 5.85 -7.78 13.78
CA SER A 150 5.93 -8.34 12.42
C SER A 150 4.60 -8.99 12.02
N PRO A 151 3.97 -8.58 10.92
CA PRO A 151 2.68 -9.15 10.53
C PRO A 151 2.82 -10.63 10.16
N ALA A 152 1.74 -11.39 10.29
CA ALA A 152 1.71 -12.80 9.88
C ALA A 152 1.72 -12.98 8.35
N PHE A 153 1.56 -11.90 7.58
CA PHE A 153 1.36 -11.90 6.13
C PHE A 153 2.47 -11.13 5.40
N GLY A 154 2.67 -11.45 4.12
CA GLY A 154 3.52 -10.69 3.20
C GLY A 154 2.80 -9.48 2.63
N SER A 155 3.58 -8.53 2.15
CA SER A 155 3.06 -7.33 1.47
C SER A 155 3.50 -7.29 0.02
N VAL A 156 2.74 -6.61 -0.81
CA VAL A 156 3.06 -6.25 -2.19
C VAL A 156 2.70 -4.79 -2.40
N VAL A 157 3.52 -4.05 -3.12
CA VAL A 157 3.14 -2.73 -3.62
C VAL A 157 2.82 -2.85 -5.10
N ILE A 158 1.63 -2.42 -5.47
CA ILE A 158 1.10 -2.44 -6.83
C ILE A 158 1.27 -1.04 -7.41
N LYS A 159 2.00 -0.91 -8.51
CA LYS A 159 1.99 0.30 -9.35
C LYS A 159 1.15 0.04 -10.58
N LEU A 160 0.18 0.90 -10.86
CA LEU A 160 -0.60 0.82 -12.09
C LEU A 160 0.28 1.23 -13.27
N GLU A 161 0.26 0.42 -14.33
CA GLU A 161 1.06 0.61 -15.56
C GLU A 161 0.32 0.03 -16.76
N ASP A 162 0.87 0.23 -17.96
CA ASP A 162 0.29 -0.28 -19.22
C ASP A 162 0.71 -1.74 -19.51
N GLU A 163 1.68 -2.26 -18.75
CA GLU A 163 2.19 -3.63 -18.88
C GLU A 163 2.37 -4.30 -17.53
N ASN A 164 2.24 -5.63 -17.50
CA ASN A 164 2.47 -6.41 -16.30
C ASN A 164 3.96 -6.70 -16.10
N SER A 165 4.46 -6.46 -14.90
CA SER A 165 5.83 -6.83 -14.52
C SER A 165 5.95 -7.11 -13.03
N ILE A 166 7.04 -7.75 -12.61
CA ILE A 166 7.34 -8.07 -11.22
C ILE A 166 8.76 -7.64 -10.91
N GLU A 167 8.94 -6.99 -9.76
CA GLU A 167 10.25 -6.61 -9.23
C GLU A 167 10.36 -7.01 -7.77
N TYR A 168 11.47 -7.68 -7.41
CA TYR A 168 11.82 -7.96 -6.02
C TYR A 168 12.67 -6.83 -5.48
N ILE A 169 12.27 -6.25 -4.36
CA ILE A 169 12.92 -5.08 -3.76
C ILE A 169 13.46 -5.39 -2.37
N ASP A 170 14.57 -4.75 -2.01
CA ASP A 170 15.17 -4.84 -0.67
C ASP A 170 15.04 -3.49 0.04
N LEU A 171 14.10 -3.40 0.97
CA LEU A 171 13.83 -2.19 1.75
C LEU A 171 14.77 -2.02 2.97
N SER A 172 15.63 -2.99 3.27
CA SER A 172 16.51 -2.95 4.45
C SER A 172 17.51 -1.80 4.39
N LYS A 173 18.06 -1.53 3.22
CA LYS A 173 19.03 -0.46 2.99
C LYS A 173 18.45 0.93 3.23
N VAL A 174 17.21 1.16 2.79
CA VAL A 174 16.51 2.44 3.00
C VAL A 174 16.23 2.67 4.47
N LYS A 175 15.83 1.62 5.19
CA LYS A 175 15.59 1.67 6.64
C LYS A 175 16.85 2.02 7.44
N GLU A 176 18.01 1.55 7.02
CA GLU A 176 19.29 1.90 7.66
C GLU A 176 19.64 3.36 7.43
N THR A 177 19.49 3.87 6.21
CA THR A 177 19.75 5.27 5.86
C THR A 177 18.81 6.21 6.62
N SER A 178 17.53 5.91 6.71
CA SER A 178 16.56 6.71 7.47
C SER A 178 16.93 6.81 8.95
N LYS A 179 17.39 5.73 9.57
CA LYS A 179 17.86 5.74 10.96
C LYS A 179 19.08 6.64 11.18
N ILE A 180 20.01 6.68 10.22
CA ILE A 180 21.21 7.54 10.28
C ILE A 180 20.79 9.02 10.24
N ILE A 181 19.89 9.38 9.33
CA ILE A 181 19.36 10.74 9.22
C ILE A 181 18.65 11.18 10.50
N ASP A 182 17.82 10.32 11.10
CA ASP A 182 17.14 10.60 12.36
C ASP A 182 18.13 10.86 13.52
N ILE A 183 19.23 10.09 13.58
CA ILE A 183 20.28 10.28 14.59
C ILE A 183 21.05 11.59 14.34
N GLU A 184 21.40 11.90 13.11
CA GLU A 184 22.08 13.14 12.74
C GLU A 184 21.22 14.37 13.03
N THR A 185 19.92 14.32 12.74
CA THR A 185 18.98 15.39 13.04
C THR A 185 18.80 15.58 14.53
N ALA A 186 18.74 14.51 15.32
CA ALA A 186 18.60 14.55 16.78
C ALA A 186 19.89 15.05 17.49
N THR A 187 21.04 14.83 16.88
CA THR A 187 22.35 15.20 17.48
C THR A 187 22.91 16.54 16.99
N GLY A 188 22.27 17.16 15.99
CA GLY A 188 22.71 18.45 15.41
C GLY A 188 24.02 18.39 14.62
N VAL A 189 24.53 17.19 14.33
CA VAL A 189 25.75 17.00 13.52
C VAL A 189 25.34 16.92 12.05
N VAL A 190 25.42 18.05 11.35
CA VAL A 190 25.18 18.10 9.90
C VAL A 190 26.51 17.80 9.20
N ASN A 191 26.74 16.52 8.86
CA ASN A 191 27.72 16.16 7.85
C ASN A 191 27.02 16.14 6.49
N SER A 192 27.14 17.23 5.73
CA SER A 192 26.58 17.35 4.39
C SER A 192 27.37 16.49 3.39
N THR A 193 27.09 15.22 3.34
CA THR A 193 27.42 14.37 2.20
C THR A 193 26.13 13.80 1.65
N TYR A 194 25.61 14.46 0.61
CA TYR A 194 24.55 13.94 -0.24
C TYR A 194 25.00 12.57 -0.77
N ILE A 195 24.37 11.49 -0.31
CA ILE A 195 24.53 10.15 -0.87
C ILE A 195 23.36 9.96 -1.84
N PRO A 196 23.60 9.94 -3.17
CA PRO A 196 22.54 9.68 -4.14
C PRO A 196 21.95 8.29 -3.91
N ALA A 197 20.65 8.18 -4.10
CA ALA A 197 19.92 6.92 -4.03
C ALA A 197 20.65 5.81 -4.81
N PRO A 198 20.72 4.57 -4.30
CA PRO A 198 21.47 3.51 -4.96
C PRO A 198 20.87 3.22 -6.34
N VAL A 199 21.66 3.42 -7.38
CA VAL A 199 21.33 3.01 -8.74
C VAL A 199 21.21 1.49 -8.76
N VAL A 200 19.99 0.99 -8.86
CA VAL A 200 19.72 -0.44 -9.00
C VAL A 200 20.21 -0.87 -10.38
N LYS A 201 21.38 -1.50 -10.44
CA LYS A 201 21.85 -2.15 -11.68
C LYS A 201 20.92 -3.31 -12.00
N LYS A 202 20.18 -3.18 -13.10
CA LYS A 202 19.39 -4.28 -13.68
C LYS A 202 20.33 -5.44 -13.97
N LYS A 203 20.28 -6.52 -13.18
CA LYS A 203 20.81 -7.81 -13.59
C LYS A 203 19.74 -8.49 -14.43
N SER A 204 19.97 -8.57 -15.75
CA SER A 204 19.23 -9.41 -16.65
C SER A 204 19.52 -10.88 -16.30
N TRP A 205 18.49 -11.61 -15.91
CA TRP A 205 18.54 -13.06 -15.82
C TRP A 205 17.73 -13.61 -17.01
N TYR A 206 18.42 -13.77 -18.14
CA TYR A 206 17.97 -14.67 -19.19
C TYR A 206 18.83 -15.94 -19.09
N LEU A 207 18.18 -17.04 -18.75
CA LEU A 207 18.51 -18.39 -19.22
C LEU A 207 17.20 -19.06 -19.56
#